data_f3d1f4e511602ceb687df690c933e9c9
#
_entry.id   f3d1f4e511602ceb687df690c933e9c9
#
_cell.length_a   1.000
_cell.length_b   1.000
_cell.length_c   1.000
_cell.angle_alpha   90.00
_cell.angle_beta   90.00
_cell.angle_gamma   90.00
#
_symmetry.space_group_name_H-M   'P 1'
#
loop_
_entity.id
_entity.type
_entity.pdbx_description
1 polymer ?
#
loop_
_entity_poly.entity_id
_entity_poly.type
_entity_poly.pdbx_seq_one_letter_code
_entity_poly.pdbx_strand_id
1 'polypeptide(L)'
;MKQIKIGAITIGQAPRTDITRDILPLLPDYMTLTEYGALDDMTYEEVMSQFAPSEDDEVLVSRMRDGRQAKFTERFIRPLVQQKIDQAEAEGVSAIILFCTGVFPEFRHQVLFIEPQPLFHAIAAKLAGNQKIGILVPEPDQVEQAYHTWGKSGISIEATSASPYLEFDKVVEAASFFKDKNLAFICTDCMGFTMEMKHRIQEITGLPVLLPRTLVVRILCEMFS
;
A
#
# COMPACT_ATOMS: atom_id res chain seq x y z
N MET A 1 15.26 0.33 -26.46
CA MET A 1 13.84 0.01 -26.12
C MET A 1 13.04 1.31 -26.04
N LYS A 2 11.74 1.27 -26.28
CA LYS A 2 10.86 2.44 -26.11
C LYS A 2 10.81 2.80 -24.62
N GLN A 3 10.88 4.07 -24.28
CA GLN A 3 10.71 4.54 -22.90
C GLN A 3 9.28 4.23 -22.42
N ILE A 4 9.18 3.61 -21.25
CA ILE A 4 7.91 3.26 -20.59
C ILE A 4 7.70 4.27 -19.45
N LYS A 5 6.64 5.06 -19.55
CA LYS A 5 6.25 5.99 -18.49
C LYS A 5 5.24 5.32 -17.55
N ILE A 6 5.53 5.31 -16.26
CA ILE A 6 4.66 4.74 -15.22
C ILE A 6 4.10 5.89 -14.38
N GLY A 7 2.78 5.93 -14.23
CA GLY A 7 2.11 6.80 -13.27
C GLY A 7 2.05 6.12 -11.91
N ALA A 8 2.50 6.77 -10.85
CA ALA A 8 2.35 6.31 -9.48
C ALA A 8 1.37 7.24 -8.75
N ILE A 9 0.19 6.73 -8.42
CA ILE A 9 -0.86 7.55 -7.78
C ILE A 9 -0.93 7.22 -6.31
N THR A 10 -0.68 8.21 -5.46
CA THR A 10 -0.86 8.08 -4.01
C THR A 10 -2.18 8.70 -3.56
N ILE A 11 -2.82 8.08 -2.57
CA ILE A 11 -4.00 8.63 -1.91
C ILE A 11 -3.67 9.79 -0.96
N GLY A 12 -2.37 10.02 -0.69
CA GLY A 12 -1.85 11.17 0.05
C GLY A 12 -1.31 12.24 -0.88
N GLN A 13 -0.18 12.84 -0.50
CA GLN A 13 0.55 13.82 -1.31
C GLN A 13 1.79 13.22 -1.96
N ALA A 14 2.10 13.65 -3.17
CA ALA A 14 3.34 13.39 -3.87
C ALA A 14 4.38 14.52 -3.60
N PRO A 15 5.70 14.25 -3.70
CA PRO A 15 6.30 12.96 -3.97
C PRO A 15 6.36 12.04 -2.73
N ARG A 16 6.24 10.73 -2.95
CA ARG A 16 6.35 9.70 -1.92
C ARG A 16 7.76 9.13 -1.86
N THR A 17 8.71 9.97 -1.47
CA THR A 17 10.11 9.57 -1.35
C THR A 17 10.36 8.42 -0.38
N ASP A 18 9.46 8.24 0.60
CA ASP A 18 9.43 7.11 1.52
C ASP A 18 9.09 5.78 0.82
N ILE A 19 8.37 5.80 -0.30
CA ILE A 19 8.04 4.63 -1.12
C ILE A 19 9.06 4.48 -2.25
N THR A 20 9.30 5.55 -2.99
CA THR A 20 10.09 5.52 -4.23
C THR A 20 11.54 5.14 -4.00
N ARG A 21 12.15 5.43 -2.84
CA ARG A 21 13.50 4.99 -2.49
C ARG A 21 13.70 3.47 -2.55
N ASP A 22 12.66 2.69 -2.28
CA ASP A 22 12.72 1.22 -2.29
C ASP A 22 12.38 0.62 -3.67
N ILE A 23 11.66 1.35 -4.51
CA ILE A 23 11.17 0.85 -5.80
C ILE A 23 11.95 1.36 -7.01
N LEU A 24 12.45 2.60 -6.97
CA LEU A 24 13.25 3.14 -8.09
C LEU A 24 14.46 2.25 -8.45
N PRO A 25 15.20 1.66 -7.47
CA PRO A 25 16.30 0.75 -7.80
C PRO A 25 15.86 -0.56 -8.49
N LEU A 26 14.57 -0.87 -8.48
CA LEU A 26 14.01 -2.07 -9.12
C LEU A 26 13.59 -1.80 -10.57
N LEU A 27 13.39 -0.54 -10.93
CA LEU A 27 12.98 -0.17 -12.28
C LEU A 27 14.18 -0.23 -13.24
N PRO A 28 14.05 -0.84 -14.40
CA PRO A 28 15.08 -0.80 -15.43
C PRO A 28 15.17 0.59 -16.07
N ASP A 29 16.30 0.92 -16.65
CA ASP A 29 16.62 2.26 -17.19
C ASP A 29 15.64 2.78 -18.26
N TYR A 30 14.90 1.87 -18.90
CA TYR A 30 13.87 2.24 -19.88
C TYR A 30 12.52 2.55 -19.26
N MET A 31 12.38 2.46 -17.93
CA MET A 31 11.18 2.85 -17.21
C MET A 31 11.38 4.13 -16.42
N THR A 32 10.42 5.03 -16.47
CA THR A 32 10.40 6.26 -15.67
C THR A 32 9.11 6.33 -14.85
N LEU A 33 9.21 6.84 -13.62
CA LEU A 33 8.09 6.99 -12.70
C LEU A 33 7.73 8.46 -12.56
N THR A 34 6.46 8.80 -12.74
CA THR A 34 5.88 10.10 -12.43
C THR A 34 4.85 9.93 -11.32
N GLU A 35 4.94 10.75 -10.28
CA GLU A 35 4.08 10.65 -9.12
C GLU A 35 2.95 11.68 -9.14
N TYR A 36 1.77 11.26 -8.70
CA TYR A 36 0.55 12.08 -8.60
C TYR A 36 -0.07 11.85 -7.23
N GLY A 37 -0.33 12.92 -6.48
CA GLY A 37 -0.96 12.85 -5.17
C GLY A 37 -2.42 13.30 -5.21
N ALA A 38 -3.33 12.48 -4.72
CA ALA A 38 -4.74 12.84 -4.65
C ALA A 38 -5.00 14.10 -3.78
N LEU A 39 -4.13 14.33 -2.79
CA LEU A 39 -4.21 15.44 -1.86
C LEU A 39 -3.17 16.54 -2.11
N ASP A 40 -2.57 16.60 -3.32
CA ASP A 40 -1.48 17.55 -3.62
C ASP A 40 -1.85 19.01 -3.40
N ASP A 41 -3.11 19.35 -3.66
CA ASP A 41 -3.64 20.71 -3.60
C ASP A 41 -4.31 21.05 -2.25
N MET A 42 -4.18 20.17 -1.23
CA MET A 42 -4.82 20.33 0.07
C MET A 42 -3.79 20.44 1.20
N THR A 43 -4.11 21.24 2.21
CA THR A 43 -3.37 21.26 3.47
C THR A 43 -3.79 20.09 4.37
N TYR A 44 -2.93 19.76 5.35
CA TYR A 44 -3.27 18.75 6.35
C TYR A 44 -4.55 19.08 7.12
N GLU A 45 -4.71 20.36 7.48
CA GLU A 45 -5.86 20.87 8.25
C GLU A 45 -7.16 20.73 7.45
N GLU A 46 -7.14 20.98 6.14
CA GLU A 46 -8.28 20.77 5.25
C GLU A 46 -8.64 19.28 5.14
N VAL A 47 -7.66 18.41 4.99
CA VAL A 47 -7.88 16.96 4.93
C VAL A 47 -8.51 16.46 6.23
N MET A 48 -7.95 16.83 7.38
CA MET A 48 -8.43 16.36 8.68
C MET A 48 -9.82 16.92 9.03
N SER A 49 -10.17 18.10 8.53
CA SER A 49 -11.49 18.70 8.77
C SER A 49 -12.59 18.17 7.84
N GLN A 50 -12.23 17.81 6.61
CA GLN A 50 -13.22 17.47 5.57
C GLN A 50 -13.34 15.96 5.32
N PHE A 51 -12.28 15.19 5.55
CA PHE A 51 -12.17 13.79 5.14
C PHE A 51 -12.04 12.80 6.31
N ALA A 52 -12.11 13.29 7.55
CA ALA A 52 -12.03 12.44 8.74
C ALA A 52 -13.05 11.30 8.69
N PRO A 53 -12.65 10.05 9.01
CA PRO A 53 -13.57 8.93 9.07
C PRO A 53 -14.61 9.10 10.18
N SER A 54 -15.82 8.59 9.96
CA SER A 54 -16.82 8.32 11.00
C SER A 54 -16.66 6.88 11.51
N GLU A 55 -17.41 6.52 12.58
CA GLU A 55 -17.28 5.20 13.24
C GLU A 55 -17.51 4.00 12.30
N ASP A 56 -18.38 4.16 11.29
CA ASP A 56 -18.73 3.08 10.35
C ASP A 56 -17.89 3.10 9.05
N ASP A 57 -16.96 4.06 8.90
CA ASP A 57 -16.16 4.19 7.68
C ASP A 57 -14.94 3.27 7.69
N GLU A 58 -14.59 2.70 6.54
CA GLU A 58 -13.28 2.08 6.34
C GLU A 58 -12.18 3.15 6.39
N VAL A 59 -11.23 2.94 7.30
CA VAL A 59 -10.12 3.87 7.53
C VAL A 59 -9.02 3.62 6.51
N LEU A 60 -8.66 4.68 5.80
CA LEU A 60 -7.47 4.76 4.96
C LEU A 60 -6.42 5.66 5.63
N VAL A 61 -5.17 5.29 5.44
CA VAL A 61 -4.03 6.01 6.00
C VAL A 61 -3.02 6.35 4.91
N SER A 62 -2.54 7.58 4.91
CA SER A 62 -1.46 7.99 4.04
C SER A 62 -0.58 9.05 4.70
N ARG A 63 0.45 9.47 3.96
CA ARG A 63 1.41 10.48 4.40
C ARG A 63 1.23 11.78 3.62
N MET A 64 1.25 12.89 4.34
CA MET A 64 1.34 14.23 3.75
C MET A 64 2.80 14.55 3.40
N ARG A 65 3.00 15.57 2.56
CA ARG A 65 4.33 16.01 2.08
C ARG A 65 5.24 16.48 3.23
N ASP A 66 4.64 17.04 4.28
CA ASP A 66 5.33 17.47 5.50
C ASP A 66 5.71 16.32 6.45
N GLY A 67 5.35 15.09 6.09
CA GLY A 67 5.65 13.88 6.86
C GLY A 67 4.55 13.45 7.82
N ARG A 68 3.55 14.29 8.09
CA ARG A 68 2.43 13.92 8.97
C ARG A 68 1.59 12.80 8.34
N GLN A 69 1.09 11.91 9.18
CA GLN A 69 0.12 10.92 8.80
C GLN A 69 -1.27 11.53 8.80
N ALA A 70 -2.07 11.23 7.77
CA ALA A 70 -3.48 11.59 7.71
C ALA A 70 -4.35 10.34 7.60
N LYS A 71 -5.50 10.36 8.30
CA LYS A 71 -6.56 9.35 8.24
C LYS A 71 -7.77 9.93 7.53
N PHE A 72 -8.34 9.18 6.63
CA PHE A 72 -9.53 9.58 5.88
C PHE A 72 -10.29 8.35 5.38
N THR A 73 -11.48 8.58 4.81
CA THR A 73 -12.32 7.50 4.26
C THR A 73 -12.26 7.43 2.73
N GLU A 74 -12.50 6.25 2.18
CA GLU A 74 -12.48 5.95 0.74
C GLU A 74 -13.41 6.89 -0.05
N ARG A 75 -14.63 7.12 0.40
CA ARG A 75 -15.65 7.90 -0.33
C ARG A 75 -15.21 9.31 -0.73
N PHE A 76 -14.36 9.95 0.08
CA PHE A 76 -13.85 11.30 -0.20
C PHE A 76 -12.60 11.28 -1.10
N ILE A 77 -11.75 10.29 -0.92
CA ILE A 77 -10.48 10.22 -1.66
C ILE A 77 -10.65 9.66 -3.07
N ARG A 78 -11.62 8.76 -3.27
CA ARG A 78 -11.83 8.08 -4.55
C ARG A 78 -12.00 9.03 -5.74
N PRO A 79 -12.85 10.10 -5.70
CA PRO A 79 -12.96 11.03 -6.80
C PRO A 79 -11.64 11.74 -7.15
N LEU A 80 -10.82 12.05 -6.14
CA LEU A 80 -9.53 12.70 -6.32
C LEU A 80 -8.51 11.75 -6.95
N VAL A 81 -8.52 10.47 -6.55
CA VAL A 81 -7.70 9.42 -7.19
C VAL A 81 -8.10 9.27 -8.67
N GLN A 82 -9.41 9.25 -8.97
CA GLN A 82 -9.87 9.18 -10.36
C GLN A 82 -9.38 10.37 -11.20
N GLN A 83 -9.40 11.57 -10.66
CA GLN A 83 -8.84 12.75 -11.36
C GLN A 83 -7.34 12.59 -11.67
N LYS A 84 -6.58 11.99 -10.76
CA LYS A 84 -5.15 11.74 -10.99
C LYS A 84 -4.90 10.61 -11.99
N ILE A 85 -5.79 9.62 -12.06
CA ILE A 85 -5.77 8.60 -13.13
C ILE A 85 -6.00 9.28 -14.48
N ASP A 86 -7.06 10.06 -14.62
CA ASP A 86 -7.41 10.77 -15.85
C ASP A 86 -6.24 11.73 -16.27
N GLN A 87 -5.61 12.41 -15.31
CA GLN A 87 -4.43 13.26 -15.55
C GLN A 87 -3.23 12.46 -16.07
N ALA A 88 -2.88 11.36 -15.41
CA ALA A 88 -1.74 10.54 -15.78
C ALA A 88 -1.91 9.95 -17.21
N GLU A 89 -3.12 9.50 -17.55
CA GLU A 89 -3.44 9.01 -18.89
C GLU A 89 -3.31 10.12 -19.94
N ALA A 90 -3.79 11.32 -19.66
CA ALA A 90 -3.65 12.48 -20.57
C ALA A 90 -2.16 12.87 -20.78
N GLU A 91 -1.29 12.63 -19.79
CA GLU A 91 0.15 12.85 -19.89
C GLU A 91 0.89 11.67 -20.56
N GLY A 92 0.17 10.65 -21.00
CA GLY A 92 0.66 9.56 -21.84
C GLY A 92 1.45 8.50 -21.08
N VAL A 93 1.08 8.15 -19.85
CA VAL A 93 1.66 7.01 -19.14
C VAL A 93 1.27 5.70 -19.83
N SER A 94 2.12 4.69 -19.73
CA SER A 94 1.90 3.35 -20.28
C SER A 94 1.20 2.42 -19.30
N ALA A 95 1.35 2.69 -18.01
CA ALA A 95 0.71 1.97 -16.93
C ALA A 95 0.61 2.86 -15.69
N ILE A 96 -0.29 2.49 -14.78
CA ILE A 96 -0.49 3.18 -13.50
C ILE A 96 -0.36 2.16 -12.36
N ILE A 97 0.29 2.57 -11.27
CA ILE A 97 0.30 1.85 -9.99
C ILE A 97 -0.40 2.73 -8.94
N LEU A 98 -1.39 2.19 -8.24
CA LEU A 98 -1.96 2.84 -7.07
C LEU A 98 -1.07 2.58 -5.86
N PHE A 99 -0.60 3.63 -5.20
CA PHE A 99 0.21 3.53 -3.97
C PHE A 99 -0.68 3.43 -2.72
N CYS A 100 -1.56 2.44 -2.74
CA CYS A 100 -2.45 2.11 -1.62
C CYS A 100 -2.82 0.62 -1.65
N THR A 101 -3.01 0.01 -0.47
CA THR A 101 -3.58 -1.33 -0.29
C THR A 101 -5.01 -1.28 0.24
N GLY A 102 -5.65 -0.11 0.24
CA GLY A 102 -7.07 0.03 0.57
C GLY A 102 -7.96 -0.64 -0.48
N VAL A 103 -9.19 -0.94 -0.07
CA VAL A 103 -10.22 -1.45 -0.97
C VAL A 103 -10.93 -0.27 -1.62
N PHE A 104 -11.03 -0.29 -2.94
CA PHE A 104 -11.74 0.72 -3.70
C PHE A 104 -12.76 0.08 -4.63
N PRO A 105 -13.90 0.75 -4.90
CA PRO A 105 -14.71 0.44 -6.07
C PRO A 105 -13.89 0.66 -7.35
N GLU A 106 -14.26 -0.04 -8.41
CA GLU A 106 -13.57 -0.01 -9.70
C GLU A 106 -13.33 1.43 -10.19
N PHE A 107 -12.09 1.73 -10.58
CA PHE A 107 -11.70 2.97 -11.24
C PHE A 107 -11.85 2.82 -12.77
N ARG A 108 -12.16 3.94 -13.44
CA ARG A 108 -12.11 4.00 -14.91
C ARG A 108 -10.66 4.24 -15.33
N HIS A 109 -10.16 3.44 -16.24
CA HIS A 109 -8.81 3.57 -16.81
C HIS A 109 -8.75 2.98 -18.21
N GLN A 110 -7.81 3.45 -19.03
CA GLN A 110 -7.55 2.97 -20.39
C GLN A 110 -6.21 2.28 -20.55
N VAL A 111 -5.28 2.51 -19.61
CA VAL A 111 -3.96 1.85 -19.56
C VAL A 111 -3.97 0.73 -18.52
N LEU A 112 -2.92 -0.08 -18.50
CA LEU A 112 -2.72 -1.06 -17.43
C LEU A 112 -2.77 -0.36 -16.07
N PHE A 113 -3.68 -0.79 -15.21
CA PHE A 113 -3.85 -0.26 -13.86
C PHE A 113 -3.57 -1.36 -12.83
N ILE A 114 -2.59 -1.13 -11.96
CA ILE A 114 -2.21 -2.07 -10.91
C ILE A 114 -2.74 -1.56 -9.58
N GLU A 115 -3.76 -2.24 -9.08
CA GLU A 115 -4.25 -2.10 -7.71
C GLU A 115 -3.52 -3.11 -6.83
N PRO A 116 -2.71 -2.67 -5.84
CA PRO A 116 -1.96 -3.59 -5.02
C PRO A 116 -2.83 -4.55 -4.20
N GLN A 117 -3.94 -4.08 -3.64
CA GLN A 117 -4.75 -4.86 -2.71
C GLN A 117 -5.28 -6.18 -3.31
N PRO A 118 -6.06 -6.23 -4.42
CA PRO A 118 -6.58 -7.48 -4.94
C PRO A 118 -5.47 -8.43 -5.40
N LEU A 119 -4.40 -7.86 -5.97
CA LEU A 119 -3.25 -8.62 -6.43
C LEU A 119 -2.48 -9.26 -5.26
N PHE A 120 -2.24 -8.46 -4.22
CA PHE A 120 -1.53 -8.85 -3.00
C PHE A 120 -2.30 -9.97 -2.26
N HIS A 121 -3.61 -9.82 -2.12
CA HIS A 121 -4.48 -10.81 -1.51
C HIS A 121 -4.51 -12.13 -2.32
N ALA A 122 -4.66 -12.06 -3.64
CA ALA A 122 -4.67 -13.25 -4.49
C ALA A 122 -3.35 -14.04 -4.39
N ILE A 123 -2.22 -13.35 -4.41
CA ILE A 123 -0.89 -13.96 -4.27
C ILE A 123 -0.73 -14.56 -2.87
N ALA A 124 -1.06 -13.80 -1.82
CA ALA A 124 -0.96 -14.26 -0.44
C ALA A 124 -1.84 -15.49 -0.19
N ALA A 125 -3.08 -15.50 -0.71
CA ALA A 125 -3.99 -16.63 -0.62
C ALA A 125 -3.41 -17.91 -1.25
N LYS A 126 -2.84 -17.78 -2.43
CA LYS A 126 -2.23 -18.94 -3.13
C LYS A 126 -0.97 -19.44 -2.44
N LEU A 127 -0.15 -18.54 -1.89
CA LEU A 127 1.05 -18.93 -1.14
C LEU A 127 0.71 -19.53 0.23
N ALA A 128 -0.32 -19.04 0.91
CA ALA A 128 -0.73 -19.53 2.22
C ALA A 128 -1.33 -20.95 2.13
N GLY A 129 -2.08 -21.26 1.07
CA GLY A 129 -2.85 -22.49 1.00
C GLY A 129 -3.81 -22.59 2.19
N ASN A 130 -3.62 -23.62 3.02
CA ASN A 130 -4.40 -23.81 4.25
C ASN A 130 -3.69 -23.29 5.51
N GLN A 131 -2.54 -22.65 5.36
CA GLN A 131 -1.76 -22.13 6.49
C GLN A 131 -2.24 -20.74 6.90
N LYS A 132 -2.10 -20.45 8.19
CA LYS A 132 -2.36 -19.11 8.74
C LYS A 132 -1.20 -18.17 8.39
N ILE A 133 -1.51 -16.89 8.15
CA ILE A 133 -0.51 -15.84 7.88
C ILE A 133 -0.64 -14.68 8.87
N GLY A 134 0.44 -13.92 9.04
CA GLY A 134 0.44 -12.68 9.83
C GLY A 134 0.09 -11.48 8.96
N ILE A 135 -0.69 -10.55 9.48
CA ILE A 135 -1.01 -9.28 8.81
C ILE A 135 -0.62 -8.13 9.72
N LEU A 136 0.24 -7.25 9.22
CA LEU A 136 0.61 -6.01 9.90
C LEU A 136 -0.03 -4.83 9.17
N VAL A 137 -1.00 -4.19 9.82
CA VAL A 137 -1.70 -3.00 9.29
C VAL A 137 -1.17 -1.70 9.92
N PRO A 138 -1.37 -0.52 9.32
CA PRO A 138 -0.88 0.76 9.86
C PRO A 138 -1.52 1.18 11.18
N GLU A 139 -2.80 0.90 11.38
CA GLU A 139 -3.58 1.48 12.46
C GLU A 139 -4.38 0.44 13.25
N PRO A 140 -4.58 0.65 14.57
CA PRO A 140 -5.41 -0.25 15.38
C PRO A 140 -6.82 -0.45 14.82
N ASP A 141 -7.45 0.61 14.32
CA ASP A 141 -8.80 0.60 13.72
C ASP A 141 -8.90 -0.32 12.50
N GLN A 142 -7.75 -0.59 11.83
CA GLN A 142 -7.69 -1.47 10.66
C GLN A 142 -7.51 -2.96 11.01
N VAL A 143 -7.29 -3.31 12.26
CA VAL A 143 -7.08 -4.73 12.65
C VAL A 143 -8.36 -5.53 12.42
N GLU A 144 -9.51 -5.03 12.86
CA GLU A 144 -10.81 -5.69 12.63
C GLU A 144 -11.18 -5.70 11.15
N GLN A 145 -10.95 -4.59 10.46
CA GLN A 145 -11.10 -4.47 9.01
C GLN A 145 -10.26 -5.50 8.26
N ALA A 146 -9.01 -5.78 8.71
CA ALA A 146 -8.17 -6.81 8.12
C ALA A 146 -8.78 -8.21 8.28
N TYR A 147 -9.27 -8.58 9.46
CA TYR A 147 -9.95 -9.86 9.65
C TYR A 147 -11.13 -10.03 8.70
N HIS A 148 -11.92 -8.97 8.49
CA HIS A 148 -13.05 -9.01 7.56
C HIS A 148 -12.59 -9.15 6.11
N THR A 149 -11.63 -8.31 5.68
CA THR A 149 -11.18 -8.23 4.27
C THR A 149 -10.41 -9.49 3.84
N TRP A 150 -9.47 -9.95 4.67
CA TRP A 150 -8.69 -11.16 4.40
C TRP A 150 -9.54 -12.43 4.56
N GLY A 151 -10.49 -12.42 5.50
CA GLY A 151 -11.45 -13.52 5.69
C GLY A 151 -12.33 -13.79 4.47
N LYS A 152 -12.72 -12.76 3.72
CA LYS A 152 -13.45 -12.90 2.44
C LYS A 152 -12.66 -13.72 1.40
N SER A 153 -11.34 -13.69 1.46
CA SER A 153 -10.46 -14.49 0.60
C SER A 153 -10.25 -15.92 1.11
N GLY A 154 -10.91 -16.32 2.20
CA GLY A 154 -10.78 -17.64 2.81
C GLY A 154 -9.47 -17.89 3.55
N ILE A 155 -8.71 -16.82 3.86
CA ILE A 155 -7.41 -16.90 4.51
C ILE A 155 -7.59 -16.76 6.03
N SER A 156 -6.99 -17.68 6.79
CA SER A 156 -6.88 -17.54 8.24
C SER A 156 -5.70 -16.62 8.59
N ILE A 157 -5.93 -15.60 9.40
CA ILE A 157 -4.92 -14.60 9.75
C ILE A 157 -4.73 -14.42 11.25
N GLU A 158 -3.59 -13.88 11.63
CA GLU A 158 -3.34 -13.18 12.90
C GLU A 158 -2.94 -11.74 12.54
N ALA A 159 -3.63 -10.75 13.07
CA ALA A 159 -3.38 -9.36 12.72
C ALA A 159 -2.96 -8.51 13.93
N THR A 160 -2.09 -7.56 13.70
CA THR A 160 -1.71 -6.49 14.62
C THR A 160 -1.39 -5.22 13.85
N SER A 161 -1.15 -4.11 14.55
CA SER A 161 -0.93 -2.82 13.92
C SER A 161 0.34 -2.12 14.38
N ALA A 162 0.98 -1.40 13.46
CA ALA A 162 1.97 -0.37 13.72
C ALA A 162 2.09 0.54 12.50
N SER A 163 2.08 1.85 12.69
CA SER A 163 2.19 2.78 11.57
C SER A 163 3.61 2.78 10.98
N PRO A 164 3.73 2.65 9.63
CA PRO A 164 5.01 2.81 8.96
C PRO A 164 5.44 4.29 8.83
N TYR A 165 4.61 5.23 9.26
CA TYR A 165 4.82 6.67 9.14
C TYR A 165 5.24 7.33 10.47
N LEU A 166 5.17 6.59 11.56
CA LEU A 166 5.53 7.04 12.90
C LEU A 166 6.86 6.42 13.34
N GLU A 167 6.95 6.01 14.59
CA GLU A 167 8.17 5.50 15.19
C GLU A 167 8.53 4.09 14.68
N PHE A 168 9.72 3.91 14.13
CA PHE A 168 10.23 2.63 13.64
C PHE A 168 10.19 1.54 14.73
N ASP A 169 10.50 1.91 15.97
CA ASP A 169 10.52 0.96 17.10
C ASP A 169 9.14 0.35 17.37
N LYS A 170 8.06 1.04 17.06
CA LYS A 170 6.69 0.49 17.16
C LYS A 170 6.45 -0.64 16.16
N VAL A 171 7.02 -0.57 14.97
CA VAL A 171 6.96 -1.66 13.99
C VAL A 171 7.74 -2.88 14.49
N VAL A 172 8.90 -2.64 15.13
CA VAL A 172 9.72 -3.68 15.75
C VAL A 172 8.96 -4.36 16.91
N GLU A 173 8.33 -3.58 17.77
CA GLU A 173 7.53 -4.07 18.88
C GLU A 173 6.34 -4.91 18.39
N ALA A 174 5.58 -4.40 17.39
CA ALA A 174 4.46 -5.10 16.78
C ALA A 174 4.88 -6.41 16.08
N ALA A 175 6.07 -6.48 15.49
CA ALA A 175 6.57 -7.70 14.89
C ALA A 175 6.71 -8.84 15.91
N SER A 176 7.00 -8.52 17.17
CA SER A 176 7.10 -9.51 18.25
C SER A 176 5.78 -10.24 18.53
N PHE A 177 4.64 -9.66 18.16
CA PHE A 177 3.32 -10.32 18.24
C PHE A 177 3.26 -11.58 17.38
N PHE A 178 4.01 -11.65 16.28
CA PHE A 178 4.03 -12.81 15.38
C PHE A 178 5.02 -13.89 15.79
N LYS A 179 5.93 -13.57 16.71
CA LYS A 179 6.89 -14.53 17.23
C LYS A 179 6.15 -15.68 17.90
N ASP A 180 6.64 -16.87 17.72
CA ASP A 180 6.10 -18.11 18.28
C ASP A 180 4.66 -18.48 17.83
N LYS A 181 4.10 -17.76 16.88
CA LYS A 181 2.84 -18.14 16.22
C LYS A 181 3.14 -19.06 15.03
N ASN A 182 2.29 -20.05 14.84
CA ASN A 182 2.39 -20.97 13.69
C ASN A 182 1.88 -20.30 12.42
N LEU A 183 2.72 -19.47 11.80
CA LEU A 183 2.40 -18.70 10.60
C LEU A 183 3.31 -19.12 9.44
N ALA A 184 2.78 -19.13 8.22
CA ALA A 184 3.55 -19.41 7.03
C ALA A 184 4.47 -18.23 6.64
N PHE A 185 3.96 -17.01 6.72
CA PHE A 185 4.67 -15.76 6.44
C PHE A 185 3.86 -14.57 6.98
N ILE A 186 4.43 -13.37 6.85
CA ILE A 186 3.79 -12.12 7.25
C ILE A 186 3.57 -11.24 6.02
N CYS A 187 2.39 -10.61 5.92
CA CYS A 187 2.06 -9.55 4.98
C CYS A 187 2.07 -8.20 5.69
N THR A 188 2.75 -7.21 5.12
CA THR A 188 2.64 -5.82 5.58
C THR A 188 1.60 -5.10 4.72
N ASP A 189 0.42 -4.85 5.27
CA ASP A 189 -0.74 -4.38 4.51
C ASP A 189 -0.81 -2.85 4.42
N CYS A 190 0.26 -2.27 3.90
CA CYS A 190 0.35 -0.85 3.51
C CYS A 190 1.57 -0.63 2.60
N MET A 191 1.41 0.24 1.61
CA MET A 191 2.53 0.70 0.77
C MET A 191 3.58 1.49 1.57
N GLY A 192 3.25 1.99 2.75
CA GLY A 192 4.14 2.71 3.64
C GLY A 192 5.26 1.88 4.27
N PHE A 193 5.08 0.55 4.45
CA PHE A 193 6.12 -0.30 5.02
C PHE A 193 7.34 -0.40 4.11
N THR A 194 8.53 -0.19 4.69
CA THR A 194 9.80 -0.12 3.96
C THR A 194 10.52 -1.47 3.87
N MET A 195 11.52 -1.55 2.99
CA MET A 195 12.43 -2.71 2.94
C MET A 195 13.19 -2.91 4.25
N GLU A 196 13.57 -1.82 4.91
CA GLU A 196 14.23 -1.88 6.23
C GLU A 196 13.31 -2.50 7.29
N MET A 197 12.04 -2.07 7.35
CA MET A 197 11.03 -2.66 8.23
C MET A 197 10.81 -4.15 7.91
N LYS A 198 10.73 -4.51 6.64
CA LYS A 198 10.63 -5.91 6.21
C LYS A 198 11.78 -6.74 6.76
N HIS A 199 13.02 -6.30 6.57
CA HIS A 199 14.20 -7.04 7.05
C HIS A 199 14.16 -7.18 8.57
N ARG A 200 13.77 -6.12 9.27
CA ARG A 200 13.69 -6.16 10.74
C ARG A 200 12.60 -7.11 11.24
N ILE A 201 11.44 -7.13 10.58
CA ILE A 201 10.38 -8.10 10.89
C ILE A 201 10.88 -9.54 10.67
N GLN A 202 11.58 -9.79 9.57
CA GLN A 202 12.18 -11.11 9.28
C GLN A 202 13.20 -11.54 10.35
N GLU A 203 14.07 -10.64 10.81
CA GLU A 203 15.04 -10.92 11.87
C GLU A 203 14.36 -11.30 13.19
N ILE A 204 13.29 -10.61 13.57
CA ILE A 204 12.58 -10.83 14.84
C ILE A 204 11.79 -12.14 14.82
N THR A 205 11.12 -12.42 13.69
CA THR A 205 10.14 -13.50 13.61
C THR A 205 10.70 -14.78 12.99
N GLY A 206 11.79 -14.68 12.24
CA GLY A 206 12.30 -15.79 11.42
C GLY A 206 11.42 -16.15 10.22
N LEU A 207 10.34 -15.40 9.97
CA LEU A 207 9.35 -15.70 8.93
C LEU A 207 9.62 -14.90 7.65
N PRO A 208 9.26 -15.45 6.47
CA PRO A 208 9.22 -14.66 5.24
C PRO A 208 8.24 -13.49 5.38
N VAL A 209 8.55 -12.36 4.72
CA VAL A 209 7.67 -11.17 4.71
C VAL A 209 7.35 -10.76 3.29
N LEU A 210 6.07 -10.63 2.97
CA LEU A 210 5.58 -10.12 1.71
C LEU A 210 5.30 -8.62 1.82
N LEU A 211 5.93 -7.83 0.95
CA LEU A 211 5.87 -6.37 0.95
C LEU A 211 5.19 -5.89 -0.34
N PRO A 212 4.04 -5.20 -0.27
CA PRO A 212 3.25 -4.86 -1.46
C PRO A 212 4.01 -3.95 -2.43
N ARG A 213 4.73 -2.91 -1.96
CA ARG A 213 5.43 -1.95 -2.81
C ARG A 213 6.43 -2.57 -3.78
N THR A 214 7.21 -3.54 -3.32
CA THR A 214 8.21 -4.20 -4.16
C THR A 214 7.60 -5.30 -5.01
N LEU A 215 6.54 -5.95 -4.52
CA LEU A 215 5.83 -7.00 -5.26
C LEU A 215 5.21 -6.43 -6.54
N VAL A 216 4.40 -5.37 -6.43
CA VAL A 216 3.70 -4.80 -7.59
C VAL A 216 4.67 -4.22 -8.63
N VAL A 217 5.79 -3.63 -8.19
CA VAL A 217 6.81 -3.12 -9.11
C VAL A 217 7.52 -4.25 -9.84
N ARG A 218 7.82 -5.38 -9.17
CA ARG A 218 8.41 -6.56 -9.83
C ARG A 218 7.46 -7.17 -10.88
N ILE A 219 6.16 -7.21 -10.58
CA ILE A 219 5.16 -7.66 -11.55
C ILE A 219 5.11 -6.71 -12.75
N LEU A 220 5.12 -5.39 -12.50
CA LEU A 220 5.17 -4.40 -13.56
C LEU A 220 6.42 -4.57 -14.44
N CYS A 221 7.60 -4.73 -13.83
CA CYS A 221 8.83 -4.96 -14.58
C CYS A 221 8.76 -6.22 -15.46
N GLU A 222 8.20 -7.31 -14.94
CA GLU A 222 8.01 -8.55 -15.70
C GLU A 222 7.11 -8.35 -16.93
N MET A 223 6.06 -7.53 -16.80
CA MET A 223 5.10 -7.29 -17.90
C MET A 223 5.67 -6.45 -19.05
N PHE A 224 6.71 -5.67 -18.79
CA PHE A 224 7.32 -4.76 -19.77
C PHE A 224 8.78 -5.11 -20.13
N SER A 225 9.30 -6.23 -19.64
CA SER A 225 10.65 -6.73 -19.94
C SER A 225 10.82 -7.30 -21.35
#